data_cb0895ed1f50cc8216e92733b492778e
#
_entry.id   cb0895ed1f50cc8216e92733b492778e
#
_cell.length_a   1.000
_cell.length_b   1.000
_cell.length_c   1.000
_cell.angle_alpha   90.00
_cell.angle_beta   90.00
_cell.angle_gamma   90.00
#
_symmetry.space_group_name_H-M   'P 1'
#
loop_
_entity.id
_entity.type
_entity.pdbx_description
1 polymer ?
#
loop_
_entity_poly.entity_id
_entity_poly.type
_entity_poly.pdbx_seq_one_letter_code
_entity_poly.pdbx_strand_id
1 'polypeptide(L)'
;MRVFATVLLGSALALSGAAKAQEKYSLSIATGGTGGVYYPLGGGMANILSKYVPGLQATAEVTGGSVDNLKLIATGKPYIAFSMADAGQDAYRGEDKFKGTKVPLRTLMILYPNRMHVVTIDGIGITKMADLRGKRVSTGSPGSATEVMGFRVIEAAGLDKDRDMKRERLGVAESVNALKDRKIDAFFWVGGLPTAAVTDLANTPGIKIRMIDHADTVAAMNKKYGPLYIEDVIPKATYRGMDADNRQATVWNILVSHENLSNQTAYNIVKTIFEKRDDMIAVHKEAENFRLENQKAAASPIPFHPGAVKYFAERGVKIR
;
A
#
# COMPACT_ATOMS: atom_id res chain seq x y z
N MET A 1 19.78 -36.88 -83.05
CA MET A 1 20.36 -36.06 -81.97
C MET A 1 19.24 -35.61 -81.05
N ARG A 2 19.15 -36.21 -79.87
CA ARG A 2 18.13 -35.84 -78.81
C ARG A 2 18.87 -35.10 -77.71
N VAL A 3 18.51 -33.83 -77.51
CA VAL A 3 19.06 -33.00 -76.42
C VAL A 3 18.15 -33.17 -75.19
N PHE A 4 18.71 -33.69 -74.12
CA PHE A 4 18.06 -33.74 -72.77
C PHE A 4 18.29 -32.43 -72.04
N ALA A 5 17.22 -31.71 -71.70
CA ALA A 5 17.26 -30.55 -70.85
C ALA A 5 16.99 -31.01 -69.38
N THR A 6 17.99 -30.88 -68.53
CA THR A 6 17.90 -31.18 -67.13
C THR A 6 17.37 -29.93 -66.37
N VAL A 7 16.17 -30.02 -65.79
CA VAL A 7 15.58 -28.99 -64.96
C VAL A 7 16.04 -29.23 -63.47
N LEU A 8 16.84 -28.33 -62.94
CA LEU A 8 17.21 -28.27 -61.49
C LEU A 8 16.09 -27.57 -60.72
N LEU A 9 15.32 -28.35 -59.93
CA LEU A 9 14.37 -27.81 -58.94
C LEU A 9 15.15 -27.45 -57.68
N GLY A 10 15.35 -26.15 -57.46
CA GLY A 10 15.89 -25.63 -56.20
C GLY A 10 14.82 -25.60 -55.11
N SER A 11 14.92 -26.46 -54.10
CA SER A 11 14.07 -26.47 -52.92
C SER A 11 14.47 -25.32 -51.98
N ALA A 12 13.72 -24.25 -52.00
CA ALA A 12 13.82 -23.20 -50.98
C ALA A 12 13.18 -23.69 -49.65
N LEU A 13 14.00 -24.09 -48.67
CA LEU A 13 13.54 -24.32 -47.30
C LEU A 13 13.17 -22.97 -46.70
N ALA A 14 11.88 -22.69 -46.64
CA ALA A 14 11.34 -21.59 -45.82
C ALA A 14 11.48 -21.98 -44.34
N LEU A 15 12.48 -21.45 -43.64
CA LEU A 15 12.56 -21.44 -42.19
C LEU A 15 11.44 -20.57 -41.66
N SER A 16 10.26 -21.14 -41.47
CA SER A 16 9.19 -20.54 -40.71
C SER A 16 9.59 -20.51 -39.23
N GLY A 17 10.24 -19.45 -38.81
CA GLY A 17 10.45 -19.16 -37.41
C GLY A 17 9.07 -19.03 -36.75
N ALA A 18 8.60 -20.10 -36.10
CA ALA A 18 7.42 -20.05 -35.24
C ALA A 18 7.69 -19.01 -34.16
N ALA A 19 7.20 -17.79 -34.33
CA ALA A 19 7.10 -16.83 -33.24
C ALA A 19 6.28 -17.51 -32.16
N LYS A 20 6.95 -17.95 -31.07
CA LYS A 20 6.26 -18.40 -29.87
C LYS A 20 5.33 -17.27 -29.44
N ALA A 21 4.03 -17.47 -29.61
CA ALA A 21 3.03 -16.58 -29.05
C ALA A 21 3.36 -16.45 -27.57
N GLN A 22 3.70 -15.26 -27.15
CA GLN A 22 4.03 -14.97 -25.74
C GLN A 22 2.78 -15.25 -24.91
N GLU A 23 2.86 -16.21 -23.99
CA GLU A 23 1.76 -16.52 -23.09
C GLU A 23 1.36 -15.24 -22.35
N LYS A 24 0.12 -14.81 -22.57
CA LYS A 24 -0.49 -13.69 -21.84
C LYS A 24 -0.88 -14.22 -20.47
N TYR A 25 -0.44 -13.53 -19.42
CA TYR A 25 -0.90 -13.83 -18.09
C TYR A 25 -1.45 -12.58 -17.40
N SER A 26 -2.51 -12.76 -16.62
CA SER A 26 -3.17 -11.68 -15.90
C SER A 26 -2.64 -11.58 -14.48
N LEU A 27 -2.48 -10.34 -13.99
CA LEU A 27 -2.05 -10.04 -12.64
C LEU A 27 -2.99 -8.99 -12.04
N SER A 28 -3.56 -9.27 -10.89
CA SER A 28 -4.35 -8.29 -10.14
C SER A 28 -3.49 -7.58 -9.11
N ILE A 29 -3.67 -6.27 -8.98
CA ILE A 29 -3.03 -5.42 -7.98
C ILE A 29 -4.09 -5.00 -6.96
N ALA A 30 -4.10 -5.63 -5.80
CA ALA A 30 -5.04 -5.30 -4.74
C ALA A 30 -4.61 -4.01 -4.03
N THR A 31 -5.53 -3.04 -3.93
CA THR A 31 -5.24 -1.67 -3.50
C THR A 31 -5.99 -1.27 -2.22
N GLY A 32 -6.93 -0.37 -2.30
CA GLY A 32 -7.76 0.15 -1.22
C GLY A 32 -8.86 1.04 -1.80
N GLY A 33 -9.53 1.81 -0.95
CA GLY A 33 -10.55 2.76 -1.38
C GLY A 33 -9.98 3.87 -2.28
N THR A 34 -10.82 4.38 -3.19
CA THR A 34 -10.44 5.36 -4.22
C THR A 34 -9.98 6.72 -3.68
N GLY A 35 -10.37 7.09 -2.46
CA GLY A 35 -9.95 8.33 -1.80
C GLY A 35 -8.55 8.28 -1.17
N GLY A 36 -7.90 7.10 -1.14
CA GLY A 36 -6.57 6.87 -0.58
C GLY A 36 -5.46 6.89 -1.64
N VAL A 37 -4.27 6.47 -1.22
CA VAL A 37 -3.04 6.50 -2.04
C VAL A 37 -2.80 5.19 -2.79
N TYR A 38 -3.23 4.05 -2.26
CA TYR A 38 -3.02 2.74 -2.89
C TYR A 38 -3.66 2.66 -4.29
N TYR A 39 -4.90 3.16 -4.43
CA TYR A 39 -5.63 3.02 -5.69
C TYR A 39 -4.96 3.75 -6.87
N PRO A 40 -4.63 5.05 -6.80
CA PRO A 40 -3.91 5.71 -7.88
C PRO A 40 -2.54 5.07 -8.16
N LEU A 41 -1.76 4.73 -7.12
CA LEU A 41 -0.47 4.05 -7.34
C LEU A 41 -0.63 2.67 -7.98
N GLY A 42 -1.64 1.89 -7.57
CA GLY A 42 -1.95 0.59 -8.17
C GLY A 42 -2.37 0.71 -9.63
N GLY A 43 -3.16 1.72 -9.97
CA GLY A 43 -3.53 2.04 -11.36
C GLY A 43 -2.32 2.40 -12.21
N GLY A 44 -1.43 3.24 -11.69
CA GLY A 44 -0.16 3.57 -12.33
C GLY A 44 0.73 2.35 -12.54
N MET A 45 0.88 1.51 -11.49
CA MET A 45 1.63 0.24 -11.60
C MET A 45 1.03 -0.69 -12.64
N ALA A 46 -0.30 -0.85 -12.66
CA ALA A 46 -0.99 -1.70 -13.63
C ALA A 46 -0.72 -1.27 -15.07
N ASN A 47 -0.80 0.04 -15.34
CA ASN A 47 -0.50 0.61 -16.64
C ASN A 47 0.96 0.37 -17.05
N ILE A 48 1.91 0.68 -16.16
CA ILE A 48 3.35 0.52 -16.41
C ILE A 48 3.69 -0.95 -16.63
N LEU A 49 3.21 -1.85 -15.78
CA LEU A 49 3.51 -3.28 -15.90
C LEU A 49 2.93 -3.86 -17.20
N SER A 50 1.68 -3.52 -17.54
CA SER A 50 1.05 -3.98 -18.79
C SER A 50 1.77 -3.46 -20.05
N LYS A 51 2.34 -2.24 -19.97
CA LYS A 51 3.05 -1.62 -21.08
C LYS A 51 4.46 -2.17 -21.28
N TYR A 52 5.19 -2.41 -20.18
CA TYR A 52 6.63 -2.67 -20.25
C TYR A 52 7.04 -4.10 -19.88
N VAL A 53 6.17 -4.91 -19.31
CA VAL A 53 6.44 -6.33 -19.05
C VAL A 53 5.74 -7.16 -20.15
N PRO A 54 6.52 -7.76 -21.05
CA PRO A 54 5.94 -8.50 -22.17
C PRO A 54 5.03 -9.64 -21.71
N GLY A 55 3.83 -9.75 -22.30
CA GLY A 55 2.84 -10.77 -21.98
C GLY A 55 2.03 -10.53 -20.70
N LEU A 56 2.39 -9.56 -19.87
CA LEU A 56 1.67 -9.24 -18.63
C LEU A 56 0.50 -8.29 -18.87
N GLN A 57 -0.66 -8.64 -18.33
CA GLN A 57 -1.84 -7.79 -18.26
C GLN A 57 -2.14 -7.54 -16.77
N ALA A 58 -1.88 -6.34 -16.28
CA ALA A 58 -2.13 -5.97 -14.88
C ALA A 58 -3.38 -5.09 -14.76
N THR A 59 -4.15 -5.30 -13.70
CA THR A 59 -5.32 -4.48 -13.35
C THR A 59 -5.30 -4.11 -11.87
N ALA A 60 -5.72 -2.89 -11.53
CA ALA A 60 -5.86 -2.47 -10.15
C ALA A 60 -7.28 -2.77 -9.64
N GLU A 61 -7.38 -3.36 -8.44
CA GLU A 61 -8.65 -3.70 -7.80
C GLU A 61 -8.87 -2.86 -6.54
N VAL A 62 -10.07 -2.29 -6.40
CA VAL A 62 -10.52 -1.61 -5.18
C VAL A 62 -10.84 -2.67 -4.12
N THR A 63 -10.35 -2.47 -2.90
CA THR A 63 -10.58 -3.36 -1.75
C THR A 63 -10.82 -2.54 -0.47
N GLY A 64 -11.08 -3.22 0.64
CA GLY A 64 -11.09 -2.60 1.97
C GLY A 64 -9.72 -2.12 2.44
N GLY A 65 -8.63 -2.62 1.86
CA GLY A 65 -7.23 -2.30 2.20
C GLY A 65 -6.42 -3.53 2.61
N SER A 66 -5.35 -3.31 3.40
CA SER A 66 -4.28 -4.30 3.62
C SER A 66 -4.77 -5.68 4.09
N VAL A 67 -5.73 -5.74 5.01
CA VAL A 67 -6.22 -7.03 5.54
C VAL A 67 -6.92 -7.83 4.44
N ASP A 68 -7.78 -7.19 3.65
CA ASP A 68 -8.46 -7.85 2.52
C ASP A 68 -7.46 -8.23 1.42
N ASN A 69 -6.50 -7.36 1.15
CA ASN A 69 -5.42 -7.61 0.20
C ASN A 69 -4.62 -8.87 0.55
N LEU A 70 -4.26 -9.02 1.82
CA LEU A 70 -3.52 -10.19 2.30
C LEU A 70 -4.34 -11.48 2.25
N LYS A 71 -5.66 -11.38 2.44
CA LYS A 71 -6.57 -12.51 2.21
C LYS A 71 -6.65 -12.91 0.73
N LEU A 72 -6.63 -11.93 -0.19
CA LEU A 72 -6.55 -12.21 -1.62
C LEU A 72 -5.24 -12.92 -1.97
N ILE A 73 -4.09 -12.45 -1.44
CA ILE A 73 -2.81 -13.16 -1.60
C ILE A 73 -2.88 -14.58 -1.07
N ALA A 74 -3.52 -14.83 0.09
CA ALA A 74 -3.67 -16.16 0.68
C ALA A 74 -4.36 -17.18 -0.25
N THR A 75 -5.11 -16.72 -1.26
CA THR A 75 -5.75 -17.61 -2.24
C THR A 75 -4.76 -18.29 -3.19
N GLY A 76 -3.50 -17.85 -3.24
CA GLY A 76 -2.49 -18.34 -4.19
C GLY A 76 -2.72 -17.95 -5.65
N LYS A 77 -3.76 -17.14 -5.94
CA LYS A 77 -4.03 -16.59 -7.28
C LYS A 77 -2.98 -15.51 -7.64
N PRO A 78 -2.88 -15.12 -8.92
CA PRO A 78 -1.87 -14.15 -9.38
C PRO A 78 -2.20 -12.72 -8.92
N TYR A 79 -1.97 -12.47 -7.64
CA TYR A 79 -2.07 -11.16 -7.01
C TYR A 79 -0.70 -10.63 -6.59
N ILE A 80 -0.53 -9.32 -6.71
CA ILE A 80 0.35 -8.52 -5.87
C ILE A 80 -0.50 -7.51 -5.09
N ALA A 81 -0.03 -7.07 -3.95
CA ALA A 81 -0.88 -6.26 -3.08
C ALA A 81 -0.10 -5.20 -2.32
N PHE A 82 -0.72 -4.03 -2.17
CA PHE A 82 -0.30 -3.04 -1.20
C PHE A 82 -0.66 -3.51 0.21
N SER A 83 0.27 -3.39 1.13
CA SER A 83 0.02 -3.67 2.54
C SER A 83 0.85 -2.76 3.44
N MET A 84 0.32 -2.43 4.60
CA MET A 84 1.11 -1.92 5.71
C MET A 84 1.94 -3.07 6.29
N ALA A 85 3.17 -2.78 6.73
CA ALA A 85 4.10 -3.79 7.22
C ALA A 85 3.61 -4.51 8.48
N ASP A 86 2.89 -3.82 9.36
CA ASP A 86 2.30 -4.40 10.57
C ASP A 86 1.20 -5.42 10.26
N ALA A 87 0.27 -5.09 9.36
CA ALA A 87 -0.74 -6.06 8.89
C ALA A 87 -0.10 -7.23 8.15
N GLY A 88 0.96 -6.96 7.38
CA GLY A 88 1.76 -7.98 6.73
C GLY A 88 2.42 -8.92 7.73
N GLN A 89 2.97 -8.40 8.85
CA GLN A 89 3.52 -9.21 9.94
C GLN A 89 2.46 -10.11 10.54
N ASP A 90 1.28 -9.55 10.88
CA ASP A 90 0.19 -10.31 11.47
C ASP A 90 -0.23 -11.47 10.56
N ALA A 91 -0.36 -11.21 9.25
CA ALA A 91 -0.71 -12.23 8.27
C ALA A 91 0.38 -13.32 8.12
N TYR A 92 1.64 -12.90 8.04
CA TYR A 92 2.78 -13.81 7.92
C TYR A 92 2.92 -14.72 9.15
N ARG A 93 2.62 -14.19 10.34
CA ARG A 93 2.67 -14.94 11.61
C ARG A 93 1.39 -15.69 11.94
N GLY A 94 0.26 -15.35 11.31
CA GLY A 94 -1.06 -15.87 11.65
C GLY A 94 -1.60 -15.28 12.94
N GLU A 95 -1.43 -13.99 13.13
CA GLU A 95 -1.84 -13.22 14.32
C GLU A 95 -3.03 -12.31 13.99
N ASP A 96 -3.63 -11.68 15.01
CA ASP A 96 -4.75 -10.71 14.94
C ASP A 96 -5.87 -11.18 13.96
N LYS A 97 -6.08 -10.46 12.87
CA LYS A 97 -7.11 -10.76 11.85
C LYS A 97 -6.84 -12.07 11.08
N PHE A 98 -5.65 -12.63 11.23
CA PHE A 98 -5.20 -13.87 10.59
C PHE A 98 -4.98 -15.01 11.58
N LYS A 99 -5.53 -14.88 12.80
CA LYS A 99 -5.33 -15.86 13.88
C LYS A 99 -5.61 -17.29 13.41
N GLY A 100 -4.59 -18.12 13.51
CA GLY A 100 -4.63 -19.53 13.12
C GLY A 100 -4.35 -19.80 11.64
N THR A 101 -4.15 -18.77 10.81
CA THR A 101 -3.88 -18.91 9.37
C THR A 101 -2.70 -18.06 8.95
N LYS A 102 -1.53 -18.68 8.75
CA LYS A 102 -0.35 -17.99 8.21
C LYS A 102 -0.51 -17.81 6.70
N VAL A 103 -0.23 -16.60 6.23
CA VAL A 103 -0.22 -16.32 4.79
C VAL A 103 1.23 -16.42 4.27
N PRO A 104 1.50 -17.23 3.23
CA PRO A 104 2.84 -17.43 2.69
C PRO A 104 3.26 -16.23 1.83
N LEU A 105 3.63 -15.15 2.50
CA LEU A 105 3.97 -13.85 1.91
C LEU A 105 5.44 -13.72 1.54
N ARG A 106 5.70 -12.93 0.50
CA ARG A 106 7.03 -12.39 0.16
C ARG A 106 6.92 -10.91 -0.16
N THR A 107 7.86 -10.12 0.35
CA THR A 107 7.99 -8.69 0.02
C THR A 107 8.63 -8.53 -1.34
N LEU A 108 7.98 -7.81 -2.23
CA LEU A 108 8.54 -7.40 -3.52
C LEU A 108 9.37 -6.14 -3.37
N MET A 109 8.84 -5.12 -2.67
CA MET A 109 9.54 -3.87 -2.41
C MET A 109 8.95 -3.10 -1.23
N ILE A 110 9.77 -2.28 -0.60
CA ILE A 110 9.36 -1.23 0.34
C ILE A 110 8.91 -0.03 -0.48
N LEU A 111 7.77 0.54 -0.12
CA LEU A 111 7.14 1.61 -0.89
C LEU A 111 7.40 3.00 -0.27
N TYR A 112 6.61 3.39 0.71
CA TYR A 112 6.66 4.72 1.32
C TYR A 112 6.21 4.67 2.79
N PRO A 113 6.58 5.66 3.61
CA PRO A 113 6.10 5.75 4.99
C PRO A 113 4.60 6.09 5.00
N ASN A 114 3.83 5.30 5.73
CA ASN A 114 2.38 5.41 5.84
C ASN A 114 2.02 6.03 7.17
N ARG A 115 1.49 7.25 7.16
CA ARG A 115 1.31 8.10 8.33
C ARG A 115 -0.10 8.02 8.87
N MET A 116 -0.22 7.85 10.20
CA MET A 116 -1.51 7.90 10.86
C MET A 116 -1.99 9.35 10.95
N HIS A 117 -3.17 9.61 10.42
CA HIS A 117 -3.92 10.85 10.59
C HIS A 117 -5.04 10.59 11.59
N VAL A 118 -5.10 11.37 12.66
CA VAL A 118 -6.26 11.47 13.53
C VAL A 118 -6.87 12.84 13.28
N VAL A 119 -7.91 12.88 12.45
CA VAL A 119 -8.45 14.12 11.87
C VAL A 119 -9.75 14.49 12.55
N THR A 120 -9.87 15.76 12.90
CA THR A 120 -11.11 16.44 13.31
C THR A 120 -11.16 17.82 12.66
N ILE A 121 -12.14 18.63 13.01
CA ILE A 121 -12.28 20.01 12.54
C ILE A 121 -12.53 20.95 13.70
N ASP A 122 -12.19 22.22 13.53
CA ASP A 122 -12.40 23.24 14.55
C ASP A 122 -13.87 23.30 14.99
N GLY A 123 -14.09 23.62 16.25
CA GLY A 123 -15.41 23.73 16.88
C GLY A 123 -15.97 22.42 17.45
N ILE A 124 -15.31 21.25 17.23
CA ILE A 124 -15.74 19.96 17.84
C ILE A 124 -15.20 19.78 19.26
N GLY A 125 -14.14 20.50 19.63
CA GLY A 125 -13.55 20.43 20.97
C GLY A 125 -12.62 19.23 21.19
N ILE A 126 -12.05 18.66 20.11
CA ILE A 126 -11.03 17.62 20.17
C ILE A 126 -9.68 18.27 19.90
N THR A 127 -8.76 18.19 20.88
CA THR A 127 -7.40 18.76 20.82
C THR A 127 -6.31 17.75 21.15
N LYS A 128 -6.66 16.64 21.78
CA LYS A 128 -5.77 15.53 22.17
C LYS A 128 -6.51 14.21 22.10
N MET A 129 -5.78 13.09 22.11
CA MET A 129 -6.36 11.74 22.03
C MET A 129 -7.43 11.47 23.10
N ALA A 130 -7.23 11.95 24.32
CA ALA A 130 -8.18 11.76 25.43
C ALA A 130 -9.56 12.41 25.16
N ASP A 131 -9.63 13.43 24.32
CA ASP A 131 -10.88 14.13 23.97
C ASP A 131 -11.78 13.31 23.02
N LEU A 132 -11.29 12.17 22.52
CA LEU A 132 -12.09 11.21 21.74
C LEU A 132 -13.13 10.47 22.61
N ARG A 133 -13.03 10.54 23.95
CA ARG A 133 -14.03 9.93 24.85
C ARG A 133 -15.43 10.47 24.58
N GLY A 134 -16.39 9.56 24.39
CA GLY A 134 -17.79 9.87 24.11
C GLY A 134 -18.07 10.37 22.68
N LYS A 135 -17.04 10.57 21.85
CA LYS A 135 -17.17 11.08 20.47
C LYS A 135 -17.55 9.96 19.48
N ARG A 136 -18.11 10.37 18.35
CA ARG A 136 -18.37 9.52 17.18
C ARG A 136 -17.09 9.48 16.33
N VAL A 137 -16.46 8.33 16.24
CA VAL A 137 -15.12 8.22 15.65
C VAL A 137 -15.10 7.12 14.59
N SER A 138 -14.76 7.46 13.34
CA SER A 138 -14.48 6.45 12.34
C SER A 138 -13.05 5.92 12.51
N THR A 139 -12.91 4.61 12.61
CA THR A 139 -11.62 3.94 12.86
C THR A 139 -11.03 3.28 11.62
N GLY A 140 -11.59 3.54 10.44
CA GLY A 140 -11.20 2.93 9.17
C GLY A 140 -12.20 1.89 8.69
N SER A 141 -12.15 1.57 7.40
CA SER A 141 -13.04 0.58 6.78
C SER A 141 -12.79 -0.82 7.32
N PRO A 142 -13.84 -1.68 7.31
CA PRO A 142 -13.64 -3.11 7.49
C PRO A 142 -12.60 -3.64 6.49
N GLY A 143 -11.72 -4.54 6.93
CA GLY A 143 -10.69 -5.10 6.06
C GLY A 143 -9.47 -4.20 5.82
N SER A 144 -9.39 -3.02 6.45
CA SER A 144 -8.24 -2.12 6.37
C SER A 144 -7.22 -2.34 7.49
N ALA A 145 -5.96 -2.05 7.22
CA ALA A 145 -4.95 -1.91 8.27
C ALA A 145 -5.05 -0.55 8.99
N THR A 146 -5.77 0.43 8.45
CA THR A 146 -6.15 1.65 9.19
C THR A 146 -6.88 1.29 10.48
N GLU A 147 -7.87 0.37 10.40
CA GLU A 147 -8.59 -0.10 11.59
C GLU A 147 -7.65 -0.81 12.57
N VAL A 148 -6.75 -1.67 12.08
CA VAL A 148 -5.78 -2.40 12.92
C VAL A 148 -4.85 -1.45 13.65
N MET A 149 -4.16 -0.55 12.92
CA MET A 149 -3.24 0.41 13.52
C MET A 149 -3.98 1.44 14.39
N GLY A 150 -5.18 1.86 13.97
CA GLY A 150 -6.03 2.76 14.77
C GLY A 150 -6.34 2.18 16.15
N PHE A 151 -6.64 0.89 16.24
CA PHE A 151 -6.86 0.21 17.54
C PHE A 151 -5.60 0.19 18.39
N ARG A 152 -4.43 -0.02 17.79
CA ARG A 152 -3.13 -0.01 18.49
C ARG A 152 -2.79 1.38 19.04
N VAL A 153 -3.07 2.43 18.25
CA VAL A 153 -2.90 3.84 18.70
C VAL A 153 -3.89 4.18 19.82
N ILE A 154 -5.17 3.83 19.67
CA ILE A 154 -6.21 4.07 20.67
C ILE A 154 -5.82 3.39 22.00
N GLU A 155 -5.43 2.12 21.97
CA GLU A 155 -4.99 1.37 23.13
C GLU A 155 -3.73 2.00 23.78
N ALA A 156 -2.73 2.34 22.98
CA ALA A 156 -1.50 2.95 23.47
C ALA A 156 -1.71 4.35 24.07
N ALA A 157 -2.77 5.06 23.64
CA ALA A 157 -3.23 6.32 24.22
C ALA A 157 -4.07 6.14 25.50
N GLY A 158 -4.22 4.91 26.01
CA GLY A 158 -4.99 4.62 27.23
C GLY A 158 -6.51 4.70 27.03
N LEU A 159 -6.98 4.48 25.80
CA LEU A 159 -8.39 4.47 25.43
C LEU A 159 -8.85 3.07 25.04
N ASP A 160 -10.14 2.82 25.23
CA ASP A 160 -10.81 1.61 24.78
C ASP A 160 -11.72 1.93 23.58
N LYS A 161 -11.44 1.30 22.44
CA LYS A 161 -12.15 1.55 21.17
C LYS A 161 -13.65 1.25 21.21
N ASP A 162 -14.09 0.37 22.11
CA ASP A 162 -15.49 -0.10 22.18
C ASP A 162 -16.27 0.59 23.32
N ARG A 163 -15.57 1.05 24.38
CA ARG A 163 -16.20 1.68 25.56
C ARG A 163 -16.07 3.20 25.56
N ASP A 164 -14.94 3.72 25.09
CA ASP A 164 -14.64 5.16 25.22
C ASP A 164 -15.16 5.99 24.05
N MET A 165 -15.63 5.39 22.95
CA MET A 165 -16.12 6.12 21.79
C MET A 165 -17.28 5.40 21.09
N LYS A 166 -18.08 6.17 20.33
CA LYS A 166 -19.09 5.65 19.41
C LYS A 166 -18.41 5.39 18.07
N ARG A 167 -18.05 4.14 17.84
CA ARG A 167 -17.19 3.75 16.73
C ARG A 167 -17.97 3.53 15.44
N GLU A 168 -17.49 4.17 14.37
CA GLU A 168 -17.91 3.93 12.99
C GLU A 168 -16.78 3.26 12.21
N ARG A 169 -17.12 2.58 11.10
CA ARG A 169 -16.18 1.82 10.29
C ARG A 169 -16.31 2.22 8.83
N LEU A 170 -15.72 3.39 8.50
CA LEU A 170 -15.83 4.02 7.19
C LEU A 170 -14.46 4.11 6.51
N GLY A 171 -14.44 4.03 5.18
CA GLY A 171 -13.28 4.40 4.38
C GLY A 171 -12.96 5.90 4.51
N VAL A 172 -11.81 6.32 4.00
CA VAL A 172 -11.37 7.72 4.17
C VAL A 172 -12.32 8.71 3.48
N ALA A 173 -12.82 8.40 2.29
CA ALA A 173 -13.75 9.27 1.56
C ALA A 173 -15.10 9.40 2.30
N GLU A 174 -15.64 8.27 2.77
CA GLU A 174 -16.87 8.22 3.55
C GLU A 174 -16.70 8.92 4.89
N SER A 175 -15.54 8.77 5.55
CA SER A 175 -15.22 9.47 6.80
C SER A 175 -15.17 10.98 6.60
N VAL A 176 -14.55 11.44 5.53
CA VAL A 176 -14.51 12.87 5.15
C VAL A 176 -15.93 13.41 4.96
N ASN A 177 -16.77 12.71 4.19
CA ASN A 177 -18.16 13.13 3.97
C ASN A 177 -18.96 13.14 5.29
N ALA A 178 -18.82 12.09 6.11
CA ALA A 178 -19.49 12.01 7.41
C ALA A 178 -19.03 13.11 8.37
N LEU A 179 -17.76 13.55 8.33
CA LEU A 179 -17.25 14.65 9.13
C LEU A 179 -17.78 16.00 8.62
N LYS A 180 -17.82 16.24 7.31
CA LYS A 180 -18.45 17.42 6.69
C LYS A 180 -19.93 17.54 7.11
N ASP A 181 -20.65 16.42 7.09
CA ASP A 181 -22.07 16.34 7.48
C ASP A 181 -22.29 16.36 9.00
N ARG A 182 -21.24 16.48 9.82
CA ARG A 182 -21.32 16.42 11.29
C ARG A 182 -21.92 15.10 11.83
N LYS A 183 -21.84 14.00 11.06
CA LYS A 183 -22.27 12.65 11.47
C LYS A 183 -21.25 11.94 12.33
N ILE A 184 -19.97 12.29 12.17
CA ILE A 184 -18.87 11.89 13.04
C ILE A 184 -18.11 13.11 13.54
N ASP A 185 -17.30 12.94 14.56
CA ASP A 185 -16.55 14.01 15.23
C ASP A 185 -15.05 13.94 14.91
N ALA A 186 -14.54 12.76 14.57
CA ALA A 186 -13.17 12.52 14.15
C ALA A 186 -13.06 11.23 13.32
N PHE A 187 -11.94 11.08 12.60
CA PHE A 187 -11.61 9.81 11.96
C PHE A 187 -10.12 9.52 12.01
N PHE A 188 -9.82 8.21 12.00
CA PHE A 188 -8.50 7.66 11.79
C PHE A 188 -8.31 7.31 10.33
N TRP A 189 -7.12 7.61 9.81
CA TRP A 189 -6.70 7.24 8.46
C TRP A 189 -5.19 7.02 8.43
N VAL A 190 -4.74 5.93 7.83
CA VAL A 190 -3.31 5.72 7.58
C VAL A 190 -3.08 5.83 6.08
N GLY A 191 -2.25 6.79 5.69
CA GLY A 191 -2.02 7.07 4.27
C GLY A 191 -0.71 7.80 3.99
N GLY A 192 -0.36 7.82 2.71
CA GLY A 192 0.70 8.68 2.18
C GLY A 192 0.25 10.14 2.05
N LEU A 193 1.20 11.02 1.78
CA LEU A 193 1.01 12.46 1.71
C LEU A 193 1.16 13.00 0.27
N PRO A 194 0.24 13.89 -0.15
CA PRO A 194 -1.06 14.15 0.44
C PRO A 194 -2.06 13.02 0.13
N THR A 195 -3.03 12.78 1.01
CA THR A 195 -4.18 11.93 0.72
C THR A 195 -5.30 12.75 0.09
N ALA A 196 -5.82 12.33 -1.06
CA ALA A 196 -6.79 13.10 -1.84
C ALA A 196 -8.06 13.46 -1.04
N ALA A 197 -8.65 12.49 -0.31
CA ALA A 197 -9.85 12.75 0.49
C ALA A 197 -9.59 13.74 1.64
N VAL A 198 -8.40 13.71 2.27
CA VAL A 198 -8.05 14.68 3.33
C VAL A 198 -7.80 16.05 2.73
N THR A 199 -7.22 16.13 1.54
CA THR A 199 -7.05 17.40 0.79
C THR A 199 -8.41 17.99 0.43
N ASP A 200 -9.38 17.18 0.04
CA ASP A 200 -10.76 17.62 -0.23
C ASP A 200 -11.42 18.22 1.03
N LEU A 201 -11.30 17.55 2.18
CA LEU A 201 -11.78 18.10 3.46
C LEU A 201 -11.12 19.45 3.78
N ALA A 202 -9.80 19.52 3.64
CA ALA A 202 -9.01 20.70 3.94
C ALA A 202 -9.34 21.91 3.05
N ASN A 203 -9.81 21.67 1.84
CA ASN A 203 -10.23 22.72 0.88
C ASN A 203 -11.73 23.04 0.92
N THR A 204 -12.51 22.36 1.76
CA THR A 204 -13.94 22.62 1.88
C THR A 204 -14.17 24.01 2.53
N PRO A 205 -14.95 24.92 1.92
CA PRO A 205 -15.24 26.23 2.51
C PRO A 205 -15.84 26.11 3.91
N GLY A 206 -15.40 26.96 4.84
CA GLY A 206 -15.89 26.98 6.22
C GLY A 206 -15.39 25.85 7.10
N ILE A 207 -14.54 24.95 6.57
CA ILE A 207 -13.90 23.89 7.35
C ILE A 207 -12.43 24.27 7.59
N LYS A 208 -12.00 24.17 8.85
CA LYS A 208 -10.60 24.19 9.24
C LYS A 208 -10.26 22.86 9.90
N ILE A 209 -9.38 22.09 9.26
CA ILE A 209 -8.97 20.79 9.77
C ILE A 209 -8.05 20.94 10.98
N ARG A 210 -8.08 19.94 11.85
CA ARG A 210 -7.15 19.77 12.96
C ARG A 210 -6.69 18.32 12.99
N MET A 211 -5.39 18.13 13.13
CA MET A 211 -4.80 16.80 13.36
C MET A 211 -4.34 16.67 14.80
N ILE A 212 -4.56 15.50 15.37
CA ILE A 212 -4.29 15.22 16.78
C ILE A 212 -2.95 14.49 16.88
N ASP A 213 -2.03 15.05 17.66
CA ASP A 213 -0.73 14.45 17.96
C ASP A 213 -0.89 13.16 18.76
N HIS A 214 -0.07 12.15 18.41
CA HIS A 214 -0.06 10.85 19.07
C HIS A 214 1.28 10.09 18.88
N ALA A 215 2.37 10.78 18.55
CA ALA A 215 3.70 10.16 18.42
C ALA A 215 4.16 9.47 19.72
N ASP A 216 3.72 9.95 20.87
CA ASP A 216 3.98 9.38 22.20
C ASP A 216 3.46 7.94 22.36
N THR A 217 2.55 7.49 21.50
CA THR A 217 2.03 6.11 21.48
C THR A 217 3.02 5.09 20.91
N VAL A 218 4.00 5.53 20.10
CA VAL A 218 4.91 4.67 19.35
C VAL A 218 5.70 3.71 20.24
N ALA A 219 6.22 4.20 21.37
CA ALA A 219 6.98 3.36 22.30
C ALA A 219 6.16 2.20 22.85
N ALA A 220 4.91 2.46 23.27
CA ALA A 220 3.99 1.44 23.76
C ALA A 220 3.56 0.46 22.65
N MET A 221 3.30 0.96 21.45
CA MET A 221 2.99 0.13 20.28
C MET A 221 4.15 -0.82 19.95
N ASN A 222 5.38 -0.32 19.89
CA ASN A 222 6.55 -1.13 19.60
C ASN A 222 6.83 -2.19 20.67
N LYS A 223 6.60 -1.87 21.95
CA LYS A 223 6.74 -2.83 23.04
C LYS A 223 5.77 -4.01 22.91
N LYS A 224 4.57 -3.78 22.41
CA LYS A 224 3.52 -4.80 22.33
C LYS A 224 3.51 -5.55 20.99
N TYR A 225 3.70 -4.86 19.88
CA TYR A 225 3.49 -5.38 18.54
C TYR A 225 4.77 -5.57 17.72
N GLY A 226 5.92 -5.20 18.28
CA GLY A 226 7.23 -5.27 17.62
C GLY A 226 7.69 -3.93 17.03
N PRO A 227 8.98 -3.79 16.68
CA PRO A 227 9.63 -2.53 16.30
C PRO A 227 9.28 -2.10 14.86
N LEU A 228 7.99 -1.90 14.58
CA LEU A 228 7.48 -1.56 13.26
C LEU A 228 7.10 -0.08 13.11
N TYR A 229 6.85 0.59 14.23
CA TYR A 229 6.33 1.96 14.24
C TYR A 229 7.45 2.95 14.53
N ILE A 230 7.40 4.09 13.84
CA ILE A 230 8.33 5.19 14.03
C ILE A 230 7.55 6.48 14.30
N GLU A 231 8.13 7.37 15.11
CA GLU A 231 7.63 8.74 15.23
C GLU A 231 7.99 9.50 13.94
N ASP A 232 7.01 10.19 13.38
CA ASP A 232 7.19 10.97 12.16
C ASP A 232 6.28 12.21 12.19
N VAL A 233 6.36 13.04 11.20
CA VAL A 233 5.67 14.33 11.12
C VAL A 233 4.88 14.43 9.83
N ILE A 234 3.63 14.89 9.94
CA ILE A 234 2.88 15.45 8.81
C ILE A 234 3.11 16.97 8.82
N PRO A 235 3.87 17.54 7.87
CA PRO A 235 4.13 18.96 7.82
C PRO A 235 2.83 19.77 7.68
N LYS A 236 2.72 20.90 8.37
CA LYS A 236 1.54 21.78 8.29
C LYS A 236 1.21 22.27 6.87
N ALA A 237 2.22 22.34 6.02
CA ALA A 237 2.05 22.70 4.62
C ALA A 237 1.36 21.61 3.77
N THR A 238 1.19 20.39 4.31
CA THR A 238 0.59 19.27 3.57
C THR A 238 -0.88 19.49 3.27
N TYR A 239 -1.63 20.02 4.23
CA TYR A 239 -3.06 20.27 4.08
C TYR A 239 -3.43 21.68 4.53
N ARG A 240 -4.25 22.34 3.73
CA ARG A 240 -4.73 23.69 4.05
C ARG A 240 -5.42 23.72 5.41
N GLY A 241 -5.15 24.73 6.23
CA GLY A 241 -5.80 24.96 7.52
C GLY A 241 -5.12 24.28 8.71
N MET A 242 -4.05 23.51 8.52
CA MET A 242 -3.21 23.06 9.62
C MET A 242 -2.43 24.22 10.22
N ASP A 243 -2.53 24.42 11.54
CA ASP A 243 -1.81 25.48 12.26
C ASP A 243 -0.35 25.08 12.61
N ALA A 244 -0.12 23.80 12.80
CA ALA A 244 1.18 23.24 13.21
C ALA A 244 1.45 21.90 12.50
N ASP A 245 2.71 21.49 12.53
CA ASP A 245 3.11 20.14 12.15
C ASP A 245 2.45 19.14 13.11
N ASN A 246 2.01 18.00 12.57
CA ASN A 246 1.40 16.94 13.38
C ASN A 246 2.40 15.82 13.65
N ARG A 247 2.70 15.55 14.93
CA ARG A 247 3.56 14.45 15.36
C ARG A 247 2.73 13.19 15.53
N GLN A 248 3.10 12.13 14.81
CA GLN A 248 2.26 10.96 14.69
C GLN A 248 3.05 9.65 14.55
N ALA A 249 2.34 8.51 14.60
CA ALA A 249 2.89 7.18 14.36
C ALA A 249 2.89 6.84 12.87
N THR A 250 3.98 6.28 12.38
CA THR A 250 4.17 5.86 10.98
C THR A 250 4.58 4.39 10.92
N VAL A 251 4.17 3.70 9.87
CA VAL A 251 4.60 2.35 9.50
C VAL A 251 4.94 2.31 8.01
N TRP A 252 5.87 1.45 7.59
CA TRP A 252 6.17 1.31 6.17
C TRP A 252 5.05 0.61 5.39
N ASN A 253 4.80 1.08 4.18
CA ASN A 253 4.06 0.33 3.17
C ASN A 253 5.00 -0.58 2.40
N ILE A 254 4.51 -1.76 2.07
CA ILE A 254 5.20 -2.79 1.30
C ILE A 254 4.32 -3.27 0.15
N LEU A 255 4.93 -3.64 -0.95
CA LEU A 255 4.29 -4.42 -2.00
C LEU A 255 4.61 -5.90 -1.74
N VAL A 256 3.58 -6.73 -1.69
CA VAL A 256 3.73 -8.14 -1.37
C VAL A 256 3.12 -9.05 -2.45
N SER A 257 3.57 -10.29 -2.47
CA SER A 257 3.01 -11.36 -3.29
C SER A 257 2.91 -12.65 -2.47
N HIS A 258 2.20 -13.64 -3.01
CA HIS A 258 2.31 -15.02 -2.55
C HIS A 258 3.72 -15.56 -2.89
N GLU A 259 4.25 -16.47 -2.07
CA GLU A 259 5.60 -17.06 -2.29
C GLU A 259 5.69 -17.88 -3.57
N ASN A 260 4.57 -18.36 -4.12
CA ASN A 260 4.53 -19.12 -5.38
C ASN A 260 4.67 -18.25 -6.65
N LEU A 261 4.70 -16.91 -6.52
CA LEU A 261 4.98 -16.05 -7.67
C LEU A 261 6.35 -16.42 -8.25
N SER A 262 6.44 -16.57 -9.58
CA SER A 262 7.72 -16.98 -10.19
C SER A 262 8.83 -15.95 -9.94
N ASN A 263 10.06 -16.41 -9.77
CA ASN A 263 11.22 -15.53 -9.58
C ASN A 263 11.38 -14.54 -10.75
N GLN A 264 11.11 -14.98 -11.97
CA GLN A 264 11.21 -14.14 -13.16
C GLN A 264 10.14 -13.06 -13.16
N THR A 265 8.90 -13.40 -12.80
CA THR A 265 7.80 -12.41 -12.71
C THR A 265 8.07 -11.38 -11.63
N ALA A 266 8.47 -11.81 -10.43
CA ALA A 266 8.82 -10.92 -9.34
C ALA A 266 9.99 -9.99 -9.71
N TYR A 267 11.03 -10.51 -10.35
CA TYR A 267 12.14 -9.72 -10.87
C TYR A 267 11.67 -8.67 -11.87
N ASN A 268 10.86 -9.06 -12.87
CA ASN A 268 10.38 -8.15 -13.90
C ASN A 268 9.49 -7.04 -13.32
N ILE A 269 8.61 -7.37 -12.38
CA ILE A 269 7.75 -6.39 -11.69
C ILE A 269 8.61 -5.34 -10.98
N VAL A 270 9.52 -5.78 -10.11
CA VAL A 270 10.36 -4.88 -9.31
C VAL A 270 11.24 -4.03 -10.21
N LYS A 271 11.93 -4.66 -11.16
CA LYS A 271 12.76 -3.96 -12.15
C LYS A 271 11.98 -2.87 -12.88
N THR A 272 10.83 -3.22 -13.43
CA THR A 272 10.02 -2.29 -14.24
C THR A 272 9.55 -1.10 -13.40
N ILE A 273 9.07 -1.33 -12.18
CA ILE A 273 8.62 -0.24 -11.30
C ILE A 273 9.78 0.71 -10.96
N PHE A 274 10.98 0.17 -10.66
CA PHE A 274 12.14 1.00 -10.35
C PHE A 274 12.67 1.75 -11.58
N GLU A 275 12.72 1.11 -12.75
CA GLU A 275 13.17 1.74 -13.99
C GLU A 275 12.17 2.78 -14.54
N LYS A 276 10.89 2.67 -14.15
CA LYS A 276 9.82 3.62 -14.50
C LYS A 276 9.35 4.44 -13.30
N ARG A 277 10.26 4.65 -12.33
CA ARG A 277 9.95 5.40 -11.12
C ARG A 277 9.42 6.80 -11.39
N ASP A 278 9.95 7.50 -12.39
CA ASP A 278 9.51 8.85 -12.74
C ASP A 278 8.06 8.87 -13.25
N ASP A 279 7.66 7.84 -14.01
CA ASP A 279 6.26 7.65 -14.41
C ASP A 279 5.36 7.42 -13.17
N MET A 280 5.87 6.71 -12.16
CA MET A 280 5.16 6.51 -10.89
C MET A 280 5.07 7.81 -10.07
N ILE A 281 6.11 8.66 -10.06
CA ILE A 281 6.11 9.97 -9.40
C ILE A 281 5.06 10.88 -10.02
N ALA A 282 4.91 10.82 -11.35
CA ALA A 282 3.85 11.57 -12.06
C ALA A 282 2.43 11.12 -11.65
N VAL A 283 2.25 9.88 -11.21
CA VAL A 283 0.98 9.37 -10.66
C VAL A 283 0.74 9.88 -9.25
N HIS A 284 1.75 9.77 -8.37
CA HIS A 284 1.64 10.22 -6.98
C HIS A 284 3.01 10.47 -6.35
N LYS A 285 3.13 11.60 -5.65
CA LYS A 285 4.38 12.07 -5.04
C LYS A 285 5.05 11.04 -4.11
N GLU A 286 4.28 10.20 -3.43
CA GLU A 286 4.85 9.15 -2.55
C GLU A 286 5.76 8.16 -3.30
N ALA A 287 5.69 8.06 -4.63
CA ALA A 287 6.63 7.26 -5.40
C ALA A 287 8.07 7.83 -5.39
N GLU A 288 8.30 9.06 -4.93
CA GLU A 288 9.64 9.57 -4.61
C GLU A 288 10.36 8.72 -3.55
N ASN A 289 9.59 7.99 -2.73
CA ASN A 289 10.10 7.08 -1.71
C ASN A 289 10.44 5.68 -2.24
N PHE A 290 10.13 5.35 -3.49
CA PHE A 290 10.56 4.10 -4.13
C PHE A 290 12.06 4.17 -4.42
N ARG A 291 12.86 4.03 -3.37
CA ARG A 291 14.32 4.20 -3.41
C ARG A 291 15.02 2.89 -3.07
N LEU A 292 16.17 2.67 -3.69
CA LEU A 292 16.99 1.49 -3.41
C LEU A 292 17.48 1.47 -1.96
N GLU A 293 17.78 2.63 -1.39
CA GLU A 293 18.25 2.78 0.00
C GLU A 293 17.21 2.34 1.03
N ASN A 294 15.93 2.38 0.66
CA ASN A 294 14.83 1.95 1.52
C ASN A 294 14.63 0.42 1.50
N GLN A 295 15.25 -0.29 0.55
CA GLN A 295 15.08 -1.74 0.41
C GLN A 295 15.97 -2.47 1.42
N LYS A 296 15.48 -2.60 2.68
CA LYS A 296 16.20 -3.18 3.82
C LYS A 296 15.33 -4.22 4.51
N ALA A 297 15.93 -5.31 4.97
CA ALA A 297 15.22 -6.32 5.75
C ALA A 297 14.56 -5.74 7.01
N ALA A 298 15.22 -4.77 7.67
CA ALA A 298 14.66 -4.08 8.84
C ALA A 298 13.38 -3.28 8.55
N ALA A 299 13.08 -2.93 7.29
CA ALA A 299 11.88 -2.20 6.90
C ALA A 299 10.71 -3.15 6.53
N SER A 300 10.94 -4.46 6.46
CA SER A 300 9.90 -5.46 6.23
C SER A 300 10.02 -6.61 7.22
N PRO A 301 8.94 -6.93 7.96
CA PRO A 301 8.89 -8.11 8.83
C PRO A 301 8.70 -9.42 8.04
N ILE A 302 8.57 -9.33 6.71
CA ILE A 302 8.32 -10.44 5.79
C ILE A 302 9.56 -10.63 4.92
N PRO A 303 10.05 -11.86 4.67
CA PRO A 303 11.17 -12.11 3.77
C PRO A 303 10.92 -11.56 2.37
N PHE A 304 11.97 -10.99 1.76
CA PHE A 304 11.89 -10.56 0.38
C PHE A 304 11.77 -11.74 -0.59
N HIS A 305 11.08 -11.50 -1.70
CA HIS A 305 10.95 -12.47 -2.77
C HIS A 305 12.30 -12.69 -3.46
N PRO A 306 12.72 -13.96 -3.76
CA PRO A 306 14.03 -14.21 -4.37
C PRO A 306 14.26 -13.43 -5.68
N GLY A 307 13.23 -13.27 -6.52
CA GLY A 307 13.31 -12.45 -7.74
C GLY A 307 13.56 -10.97 -7.45
N ALA A 308 12.98 -10.43 -6.40
CA ALA A 308 13.24 -9.05 -5.96
C ALA A 308 14.67 -8.91 -5.42
N VAL A 309 15.11 -9.85 -4.58
CA VAL A 309 16.49 -9.88 -4.05
C VAL A 309 17.52 -9.89 -5.18
N LYS A 310 17.29 -10.69 -6.24
CA LYS A 310 18.16 -10.71 -7.42
C LYS A 310 18.29 -9.32 -8.05
N TYR A 311 17.18 -8.62 -8.31
CA TYR A 311 17.21 -7.28 -8.89
C TYR A 311 17.96 -6.30 -7.99
N PHE A 312 17.68 -6.31 -6.69
CA PHE A 312 18.36 -5.41 -5.74
C PHE A 312 19.86 -5.67 -5.66
N ALA A 313 20.28 -6.94 -5.68
CA ALA A 313 21.70 -7.31 -5.70
C ALA A 313 22.42 -6.78 -6.95
N GLU A 314 21.79 -6.84 -8.13
CA GLU A 314 22.32 -6.27 -9.38
C GLU A 314 22.46 -4.73 -9.31
N ARG A 315 21.73 -4.08 -8.40
CA ARG A 315 21.81 -2.62 -8.13
C ARG A 315 22.70 -2.30 -6.91
N GLY A 316 23.45 -3.27 -6.40
CA GLY A 316 24.37 -3.09 -5.28
C GLY A 316 23.70 -3.07 -3.89
N VAL A 317 22.39 -3.35 -3.81
CA VAL A 317 21.66 -3.41 -2.55
C VAL A 317 21.64 -4.84 -2.02
N LYS A 318 22.20 -5.04 -0.82
CA LYS A 318 22.18 -6.33 -0.11
C LYS A 318 21.03 -6.33 0.88
N ILE A 319 20.01 -7.13 0.62
CA ILE A 319 18.94 -7.39 1.58
C ILE A 319 19.48 -8.33 2.67
N ARG A 320 19.70 -7.81 3.87
CA ARG A 320 20.21 -8.56 5.04
C ARG A 320 19.20 -8.43 6.18
#